data_66d7a292ededdd3b7d131b7e194008f4
#
_entry.id   66d7a292ededdd3b7d131b7e194008f4
#
_cell.length_a   1.000
_cell.length_b   1.000
_cell.length_c   1.000
_cell.angle_alpha   90.00
_cell.angle_beta   90.00
_cell.angle_gamma   90.00
#
_symmetry.space_group_name_H-M   'P 1'
#
loop_
_entity.id
_entity.type
_entity.pdbx_description
1 polymer ?
#
loop_
_entity_poly.entity_id
_entity_poly.type
_entity_poly.pdbx_seq_one_letter_code
_entity_poly.pdbx_strand_id
1 'polypeptide(L)'
;MALPNAIFFVQNAFRELGKPPHEVKLGSLFDGSGTMPLCAAMCGGHPVWASEVEPYPIAVTRTHLPHMKHLGSVTEIKGSKIEPVDIITFGSPCQDLSIAGKRAGLKGERSGLFREAIRIIREMLAATNGRYPRFVIWENVPGALSSNGGEDFEVVLNELLCLREFTGGGAAKFIRQHGKWRNFANYGAVAYRIVNAQFWGVPQRRR
;
A
#
# COMPACT_ATOMS: atom_id res chain seq x y z
N MET A 1 -10.00 3.83 -5.82
CA MET A 1 -9.33 3.43 -7.10
C MET A 1 -10.35 2.77 -8.02
N ALA A 2 -10.29 2.99 -9.33
CA ALA A 2 -11.15 2.28 -10.27
C ALA A 2 -10.68 0.83 -10.45
N LEU A 3 -11.63 -0.13 -10.50
CA LEU A 3 -11.36 -1.57 -10.58
C LEU A 3 -10.35 -1.97 -11.67
N PRO A 4 -10.41 -1.46 -12.92
CA PRO A 4 -9.43 -1.80 -13.96
C PRO A 4 -7.99 -1.40 -13.62
N ASN A 5 -7.79 -0.27 -12.94
CA ASN A 5 -6.46 0.16 -12.52
C ASN A 5 -5.91 -0.77 -11.44
N ALA A 6 -6.75 -1.18 -10.50
CA ALA A 6 -6.38 -2.09 -9.45
C ALA A 6 -6.00 -3.47 -10.02
N ILE A 7 -6.75 -3.99 -10.99
CA ILE A 7 -6.44 -5.23 -11.71
C ILE A 7 -5.05 -5.16 -12.36
N PHE A 8 -4.73 -4.08 -13.04
CA PHE A 8 -3.43 -3.90 -13.68
C PHE A 8 -2.25 -4.04 -12.69
N PHE A 9 -2.33 -3.39 -11.52
CA PHE A 9 -1.28 -3.46 -10.52
C PHE A 9 -1.17 -4.86 -9.91
N VAL A 10 -2.30 -5.46 -9.58
CA VAL A 10 -2.33 -6.81 -9.00
C VAL A 10 -1.80 -7.85 -9.99
N GLN A 11 -2.17 -7.79 -11.26
CA GLN A 11 -1.67 -8.71 -12.29
C GLN A 11 -0.15 -8.59 -12.48
N ASN A 12 0.39 -7.38 -12.49
CA ASN A 12 1.84 -7.20 -12.59
C ASN A 12 2.56 -7.78 -11.37
N ALA A 13 2.07 -7.55 -10.16
CA ALA A 13 2.63 -8.15 -8.96
C ALA A 13 2.58 -9.69 -9.02
N PHE A 14 1.49 -10.28 -9.52
CA PHE A 14 1.37 -11.73 -9.69
C PHE A 14 2.40 -12.30 -10.66
N ARG A 15 2.64 -11.64 -11.79
CA ARG A 15 3.68 -12.05 -12.76
C ARG A 15 5.08 -12.05 -12.13
N GLU A 16 5.41 -10.99 -11.41
CA GLU A 16 6.72 -10.85 -10.75
C GLU A 16 6.92 -11.86 -9.61
N LEU A 17 5.85 -12.34 -9.00
CA LEU A 17 5.93 -13.37 -7.96
C LEU A 17 6.37 -14.74 -8.49
N GLY A 18 6.11 -15.03 -9.76
CA GLY A 18 6.42 -16.33 -10.36
C GLY A 18 5.67 -17.51 -9.72
N LYS A 19 4.53 -17.24 -9.06
CA LYS A 19 3.65 -18.23 -8.47
C LYS A 19 2.37 -18.41 -9.28
N PRO A 20 1.75 -19.60 -9.25
CA PRO A 20 0.38 -19.74 -9.74
C PRO A 20 -0.55 -18.75 -9.01
N PRO A 21 -1.50 -18.11 -9.72
CA PRO A 21 -2.36 -17.08 -9.11
C PRO A 21 -3.06 -17.54 -7.82
N HIS A 22 -3.55 -18.79 -7.77
CA HIS A 22 -4.25 -19.35 -6.62
C HIS A 22 -3.38 -19.55 -5.36
N GLU A 23 -2.06 -19.44 -5.48
CA GLU A 23 -1.12 -19.46 -4.35
C GLU A 23 -0.76 -18.07 -3.86
N VAL A 24 -1.13 -17.02 -4.59
CA VAL A 24 -0.79 -15.64 -4.24
C VAL A 24 -1.76 -15.11 -3.20
N LYS A 25 -1.25 -14.78 -2.03
CA LYS A 25 -1.99 -14.20 -0.90
C LYS A 25 -1.90 -12.70 -0.88
N LEU A 26 -3.03 -12.03 -0.61
CA LEU A 26 -3.11 -10.58 -0.49
C LEU A 26 -3.76 -10.16 0.83
N GLY A 27 -3.16 -9.16 1.47
CA GLY A 27 -3.74 -8.39 2.56
C GLY A 27 -3.94 -6.93 2.17
N SER A 28 -4.96 -6.28 2.71
CA SER A 28 -5.28 -4.89 2.39
C SER A 28 -5.45 -4.06 3.66
N LEU A 29 -4.83 -2.88 3.69
CA LEU A 29 -5.00 -1.89 4.77
C LEU A 29 -5.74 -0.68 4.22
N PHE A 30 -6.61 -0.08 5.04
CA PHE A 30 -7.52 1.00 4.63
C PHE A 30 -8.36 0.58 3.43
N ASP A 31 -8.96 -0.60 3.55
CA ASP A 31 -9.49 -1.36 2.42
C ASP A 31 -10.70 -0.71 1.74
N GLY A 32 -11.45 0.11 2.47
CA GLY A 32 -12.71 0.64 1.99
C GLY A 32 -13.67 -0.49 1.62
N SER A 33 -14.26 -0.41 0.44
CA SER A 33 -15.20 -1.42 -0.07
C SER A 33 -14.55 -2.63 -0.75
N GLY A 34 -13.27 -2.89 -0.52
CA GLY A 34 -12.61 -4.13 -0.96
C GLY A 34 -12.14 -4.14 -2.40
N THR A 35 -11.87 -2.99 -3.01
CA THR A 35 -11.49 -2.92 -4.43
C THR A 35 -10.22 -3.72 -4.73
N MET A 36 -9.17 -3.59 -3.92
CA MET A 36 -7.91 -4.32 -4.13
C MET A 36 -8.05 -5.83 -3.88
N PRO A 37 -8.64 -6.28 -2.78
CA PRO A 37 -8.93 -7.70 -2.57
C PRO A 37 -9.81 -8.31 -3.66
N LEU A 38 -10.85 -7.60 -4.12
CA LEU A 38 -11.70 -8.07 -5.20
C LEU A 38 -10.90 -8.24 -6.50
N CYS A 39 -10.01 -7.30 -6.82
CA CYS A 39 -9.12 -7.43 -7.97
C CYS A 39 -8.18 -8.64 -7.86
N ALA A 40 -7.66 -8.92 -6.66
CA ALA A 40 -6.85 -10.11 -6.43
C ALA A 40 -7.64 -11.38 -6.68
N ALA A 41 -8.88 -11.47 -6.18
CA ALA A 41 -9.76 -12.61 -6.43
C ALA A 41 -10.10 -12.77 -7.92
N MET A 42 -10.39 -11.68 -8.63
CA MET A 42 -10.63 -11.68 -10.08
C MET A 42 -9.40 -12.12 -10.91
N CYS A 43 -8.20 -11.91 -10.38
CA CYS A 43 -6.95 -12.41 -10.96
C CYS A 43 -6.62 -13.85 -10.56
N GLY A 44 -7.48 -14.51 -9.80
CA GLY A 44 -7.29 -15.87 -9.31
C GLY A 44 -6.49 -15.97 -8.01
N GLY A 45 -6.16 -14.84 -7.38
CA GLY A 45 -5.44 -14.80 -6.09
C GLY A 45 -6.36 -14.96 -4.89
N HIS A 46 -5.76 -15.02 -3.72
CA HIS A 46 -6.45 -15.30 -2.47
C HIS A 46 -6.37 -14.09 -1.49
N PRO A 47 -7.43 -13.26 -1.39
CA PRO A 47 -7.55 -12.26 -0.34
C PRO A 47 -7.66 -12.92 1.03
N VAL A 48 -6.72 -12.63 1.93
CA VAL A 48 -6.65 -13.30 3.24
C VAL A 48 -7.26 -12.45 4.34
N TRP A 49 -6.88 -11.17 4.38
CA TRP A 49 -7.36 -10.25 5.39
C TRP A 49 -7.42 -8.81 4.88
N ALA A 50 -8.28 -8.02 5.52
CA ALA A 50 -8.38 -6.58 5.31
C ALA A 50 -8.53 -5.82 6.63
N SER A 51 -8.05 -4.59 6.67
CA SER A 51 -8.26 -3.64 7.75
C SER A 51 -9.13 -2.49 7.25
N GLU A 52 -10.27 -2.32 7.90
CA GLU A 52 -11.25 -1.25 7.69
C GLU A 52 -12.01 -1.05 9.00
N VAL A 53 -12.44 0.17 9.28
CA VAL A 53 -13.18 0.52 10.51
C VAL A 53 -14.62 0.92 10.24
N GLU A 54 -14.94 1.35 9.02
CA GLU A 54 -16.27 1.81 8.64
C GLU A 54 -17.22 0.62 8.41
N PRO A 55 -18.37 0.58 9.08
CA PRO A 55 -19.29 -0.58 9.02
C PRO A 55 -19.81 -0.85 7.60
N TYR A 56 -20.14 0.20 6.83
CA TYR A 56 -20.71 0.03 5.50
C TYR A 56 -19.74 -0.60 4.50
N PRO A 57 -18.50 -0.11 4.33
CA PRO A 57 -17.49 -0.79 3.51
C PRO A 57 -17.24 -2.23 3.94
N ILE A 58 -17.16 -2.50 5.25
CA ILE A 58 -17.00 -3.86 5.78
C ILE A 58 -18.18 -4.77 5.35
N ALA A 59 -19.41 -4.28 5.39
CA ALA A 59 -20.57 -5.06 4.95
C ALA A 59 -20.50 -5.42 3.46
N VAL A 60 -20.07 -4.46 2.61
CA VAL A 60 -19.85 -4.69 1.18
C VAL A 60 -18.80 -5.78 0.98
N THR A 61 -17.66 -5.67 1.64
CA THR A 61 -16.56 -6.63 1.51
C THR A 61 -16.98 -8.04 1.97
N ARG A 62 -17.70 -8.14 3.08
CA ARG A 62 -18.22 -9.44 3.56
C ARG A 62 -19.17 -10.11 2.59
N THR A 63 -19.92 -9.34 1.83
CA THR A 63 -20.83 -9.88 0.81
C THR A 63 -20.06 -10.47 -0.37
N HIS A 64 -19.02 -9.78 -0.84
CA HIS A 64 -18.28 -10.18 -2.03
C HIS A 64 -17.09 -11.11 -1.75
N LEU A 65 -16.51 -11.03 -0.56
CA LEU A 65 -15.34 -11.78 -0.12
C LEU A 65 -15.59 -12.40 1.28
N PRO A 66 -16.56 -13.31 1.42
CA PRO A 66 -17.01 -13.81 2.73
C PRO A 66 -15.92 -14.56 3.51
N HIS A 67 -14.89 -15.06 2.84
CA HIS A 67 -13.77 -15.78 3.46
C HIS A 67 -12.65 -14.87 3.93
N MET A 68 -12.66 -13.59 3.54
CA MET A 68 -11.62 -12.64 3.92
C MET A 68 -11.82 -12.19 5.37
N LYS A 69 -10.76 -12.26 6.17
CA LYS A 69 -10.78 -11.87 7.58
C LYS A 69 -10.69 -10.34 7.73
N HIS A 70 -11.60 -9.75 8.51
CA HIS A 70 -11.53 -8.34 8.90
C HIS A 70 -10.74 -8.18 10.21
N LEU A 71 -9.74 -7.30 10.19
CA LEU A 71 -8.80 -7.10 11.30
C LEU A 71 -9.10 -5.83 12.14
N GLY A 72 -10.08 -5.01 11.72
CA GLY A 72 -10.41 -3.76 12.41
C GLY A 72 -9.40 -2.65 12.14
N SER A 73 -9.09 -1.85 13.16
CA SER A 73 -8.21 -0.69 13.05
C SER A 73 -6.75 -1.08 12.82
N VAL A 74 -6.07 -0.37 11.92
CA VAL A 74 -4.62 -0.50 11.69
C VAL A 74 -3.80 -0.25 12.96
N THR A 75 -4.28 0.58 13.87
CA THR A 75 -3.59 0.89 15.13
C THR A 75 -3.54 -0.28 16.10
N GLU A 76 -4.44 -1.25 15.95
CA GLU A 76 -4.53 -2.45 16.81
C GLU A 76 -3.84 -3.67 16.20
N ILE A 77 -3.51 -3.62 14.90
CA ILE A 77 -2.87 -4.74 14.19
C ILE A 77 -1.40 -4.86 14.61
N LYS A 78 -1.02 -6.08 14.97
CA LYS A 78 0.38 -6.48 15.12
C LYS A 78 0.79 -7.28 13.89
N GLY A 79 1.60 -6.68 13.01
CA GLY A 79 2.03 -7.29 11.74
C GLY A 79 2.73 -8.65 11.90
N SER A 80 3.38 -8.85 13.06
CA SER A 80 4.02 -10.13 13.42
C SER A 80 3.04 -11.25 13.84
N LYS A 81 1.75 -10.93 14.02
CA LYS A 81 0.72 -11.87 14.51
C LYS A 81 -0.37 -12.17 13.48
N ILE A 82 -0.41 -11.45 12.39
CA ILE A 82 -1.35 -11.71 11.29
C ILE A 82 -0.74 -12.68 10.29
N GLU A 83 -1.59 -13.33 9.49
CA GLU A 83 -1.14 -14.28 8.48
C GLU A 83 -0.24 -13.58 7.45
N PRO A 84 0.98 -14.09 7.19
CA PRO A 84 1.86 -13.54 6.17
C PRO A 84 1.26 -13.66 4.77
N VAL A 85 1.40 -12.60 3.97
CA VAL A 85 0.87 -12.51 2.61
C VAL A 85 1.94 -12.09 1.63
N ASP A 86 1.80 -12.47 0.35
CA ASP A 86 2.75 -12.10 -0.69
C ASP A 86 2.67 -10.61 -1.04
N ILE A 87 1.45 -10.05 -1.00
CA ILE A 87 1.18 -8.66 -1.38
C ILE A 87 0.43 -7.96 -0.26
N ILE A 88 0.89 -6.78 0.13
CA ILE A 88 0.10 -5.85 0.95
C ILE A 88 -0.28 -4.65 0.08
N THR A 89 -1.57 -4.33 0.02
CA THR A 89 -2.08 -3.12 -0.60
C THR A 89 -2.54 -2.13 0.46
N PHE A 90 -2.35 -0.82 0.23
CA PHE A 90 -2.91 0.18 1.12
C PHE A 90 -3.10 1.54 0.43
N GLY A 91 -4.21 2.20 0.77
CA GLY A 91 -4.55 3.56 0.36
C GLY A 91 -4.68 4.45 1.58
N SER A 92 -3.57 4.92 2.13
CA SER A 92 -3.63 5.83 3.29
C SER A 92 -4.32 7.15 2.93
N PRO A 93 -5.09 7.77 3.84
CA PRO A 93 -5.73 9.05 3.60
C PRO A 93 -4.71 10.13 3.16
N CYS A 94 -5.05 10.92 2.12
CA CYS A 94 -4.15 11.95 1.56
C CYS A 94 -3.75 13.03 2.55
N GLN A 95 -4.60 13.29 3.55
CA GLN A 95 -4.37 14.29 4.59
C GLN A 95 -3.24 13.90 5.54
N ASP A 96 -2.85 12.63 5.53
CA ASP A 96 -1.82 12.08 6.41
C ASP A 96 -0.40 12.18 5.85
N LEU A 97 -0.24 12.63 4.61
CA LEU A 97 1.08 12.80 3.98
C LEU A 97 1.75 14.12 4.39
N SER A 98 1.01 15.08 4.95
CA SER A 98 1.55 16.36 5.40
C SER A 98 2.41 16.19 6.66
N ILE A 99 3.63 15.70 6.47
CA ILE A 99 4.65 15.58 7.53
C ILE A 99 5.14 16.94 8.00
N ALA A 100 4.94 17.98 7.17
CA ALA A 100 5.37 19.35 7.41
C ALA A 100 4.26 20.30 7.91
N GLY A 101 3.05 19.81 8.19
CA GLY A 101 1.97 20.61 8.75
C GLY A 101 2.35 21.19 10.08
N LYS A 102 2.94 22.42 10.05
CA LYS A 102 3.20 23.35 11.18
C LYS A 102 3.76 22.71 12.45
N ARG A 103 5.06 22.82 12.68
CA ARG A 103 5.77 22.97 13.97
C ARG A 103 5.03 22.68 15.30
N ALA A 104 3.96 21.93 15.28
CA ALA A 104 3.34 21.26 16.40
C ALA A 104 3.94 19.86 16.43
N GLY A 105 4.98 19.66 17.27
CA GLY A 105 5.78 18.45 17.36
C GLY A 105 4.93 17.19 17.35
N LEU A 106 5.54 16.05 16.97
CA LEU A 106 5.22 14.61 17.06
C LEU A 106 3.81 14.13 17.54
N LYS A 107 2.82 15.02 17.66
CA LYS A 107 1.46 14.76 18.19
C LYS A 107 0.32 14.98 17.18
N GLY A 108 0.60 15.13 15.89
CA GLY A 108 -0.46 15.22 14.88
C GLY A 108 -1.06 13.83 14.65
N GLU A 109 -2.25 13.54 15.17
CA GLU A 109 -2.98 12.26 15.03
C GLU A 109 -3.18 11.80 13.58
N ARG A 110 -3.00 12.67 12.59
CA ARG A 110 -3.31 12.39 11.16
C ARG A 110 -2.11 11.93 10.31
N SER A 111 -0.87 12.19 10.72
CA SER A 111 0.33 11.63 10.06
C SER A 111 0.64 10.19 10.51
N GLY A 112 -0.16 9.65 11.42
CA GLY A 112 0.01 8.33 12.03
C GLY A 112 -0.34 7.17 11.11
N LEU A 113 -1.39 7.29 10.30
CA LEU A 113 -1.96 6.13 9.60
C LEU A 113 -1.04 5.55 8.51
N PHE A 114 -0.37 6.38 7.72
CA PHE A 114 0.66 5.90 6.79
C PHE A 114 1.78 5.16 7.54
N ARG A 115 2.23 5.72 8.68
CA ARG A 115 3.27 5.09 9.51
C ARG A 115 2.80 3.79 10.13
N GLU A 116 1.51 3.66 10.47
CA GLU A 116 0.93 2.40 10.93
C GLU A 116 1.00 1.31 9.86
N ALA A 117 0.70 1.65 8.59
CA ALA A 117 0.89 0.70 7.50
C ALA A 117 2.36 0.25 7.38
N ILE A 118 3.31 1.20 7.41
CA ILE A 118 4.75 0.91 7.37
C ILE A 118 5.17 0.05 8.57
N ARG A 119 4.66 0.33 9.78
CA ARG A 119 4.91 -0.47 10.98
C ARG A 119 4.45 -1.91 10.82
N ILE A 120 3.21 -2.12 10.36
CA ILE A 120 2.64 -3.46 10.13
C ILE A 120 3.49 -4.24 9.13
N ILE A 121 3.89 -3.61 8.03
CA ILE A 121 4.73 -4.23 7.01
C ILE A 121 6.11 -4.61 7.56
N ARG A 122 6.76 -3.72 8.32
CA ARG A 122 8.05 -3.98 8.95
C ARG A 122 7.97 -5.11 9.99
N GLU A 123 6.92 -5.14 10.79
CA GLU A 123 6.69 -6.21 11.76
C GLU A 123 6.51 -7.57 11.07
N MET A 124 5.79 -7.63 9.94
CA MET A 124 5.65 -8.86 9.15
C MET A 124 6.98 -9.28 8.52
N LEU A 125 7.74 -8.35 7.93
CA LEU A 125 9.07 -8.62 7.39
C LEU A 125 10.00 -9.19 8.48
N ALA A 126 10.04 -8.58 9.66
CA ALA A 126 10.85 -9.05 10.78
C ALA A 126 10.44 -10.46 11.23
N ALA A 127 9.14 -10.72 11.41
CA ALA A 127 8.62 -12.01 11.83
C ALA A 127 8.83 -13.14 10.81
N THR A 128 9.05 -12.78 9.53
CA THR A 128 9.22 -13.74 8.43
C THR A 128 10.65 -13.79 7.89
N ASN A 129 11.62 -13.20 8.60
CA ASN A 129 13.01 -13.08 8.13
C ASN A 129 13.11 -12.45 6.73
N GLY A 130 12.36 -11.39 6.49
CA GLY A 130 12.33 -10.67 5.22
C GLY A 130 11.57 -11.36 4.09
N ARG A 131 10.88 -12.47 4.34
CA ARG A 131 10.19 -13.25 3.30
C ARG A 131 8.89 -12.61 2.83
N TYR A 132 8.12 -12.05 3.74
CA TYR A 132 6.79 -11.49 3.48
C TYR A 132 6.61 -10.12 4.11
N PRO A 133 5.91 -9.19 3.43
CA PRO A 133 5.41 -9.29 2.07
C PRO A 133 6.55 -9.20 1.03
N ARG A 134 6.31 -9.76 -0.17
CA ARG A 134 7.21 -9.61 -1.32
C ARG A 134 6.95 -8.33 -2.10
N PHE A 135 5.69 -7.91 -2.17
CA PHE A 135 5.26 -6.67 -2.81
C PHE A 135 4.40 -5.83 -1.88
N VAL A 136 4.56 -4.52 -2.05
CA VAL A 136 3.74 -3.51 -1.40
C VAL A 136 3.19 -2.58 -2.47
N ILE A 137 1.89 -2.38 -2.50
CA ILE A 137 1.21 -1.48 -3.44
C ILE A 137 0.57 -0.36 -2.65
N TRP A 138 1.11 0.85 -2.81
CA TRP A 138 0.51 2.05 -2.26
C TRP A 138 -0.30 2.79 -3.32
N GLU A 139 -1.54 3.10 -3.01
CA GLU A 139 -2.43 3.87 -3.87
C GLU A 139 -2.74 5.22 -3.25
N ASN A 140 -2.76 6.27 -4.08
CA ASN A 140 -3.19 7.58 -3.63
C ASN A 140 -3.64 8.46 -4.81
N VAL A 141 -4.18 9.64 -4.50
CA VAL A 141 -4.57 10.63 -5.51
C VAL A 141 -3.33 11.33 -6.09
N PRO A 142 -3.40 11.86 -7.34
CA PRO A 142 -2.27 12.57 -7.96
C PRO A 142 -1.74 13.75 -7.14
N GLY A 143 -2.59 14.38 -6.33
CA GLY A 143 -2.17 15.46 -5.41
C GLY A 143 -1.08 15.07 -4.41
N ALA A 144 -0.96 13.79 -4.10
CA ALA A 144 0.10 13.28 -3.23
C ALA A 144 1.52 13.56 -3.79
N LEU A 145 1.67 13.62 -5.12
CA LEU A 145 2.95 13.89 -5.78
C LEU A 145 3.44 15.33 -5.61
N SER A 146 2.53 16.26 -5.36
CA SER A 146 2.82 17.71 -5.22
C SER A 146 2.59 18.25 -3.82
N SER A 147 2.13 17.43 -2.89
CA SER A 147 1.93 17.81 -1.50
C SER A 147 3.23 18.35 -0.91
N ASN A 148 3.14 19.51 -0.24
CA ASN A 148 4.30 20.20 0.33
C ASN A 148 5.49 20.32 -0.64
N GLY A 149 5.22 20.77 -1.88
CA GLY A 149 6.26 20.91 -2.91
C GLY A 149 6.87 19.58 -3.38
N GLY A 150 6.29 18.45 -3.01
CA GLY A 150 6.77 17.09 -3.31
C GLY A 150 7.57 16.44 -2.17
N GLU A 151 7.82 17.14 -1.07
CA GLU A 151 8.56 16.61 0.09
C GLU A 151 7.82 15.44 0.74
N ASP A 152 6.50 15.51 0.83
CA ASP A 152 5.70 14.44 1.41
C ASP A 152 5.82 13.14 0.58
N PHE A 153 5.83 13.26 -0.75
CA PHE A 153 6.02 12.10 -1.63
C PHE A 153 7.44 11.53 -1.54
N GLU A 154 8.45 12.38 -1.35
CA GLU A 154 9.82 11.93 -1.10
C GLU A 154 9.90 11.05 0.15
N VAL A 155 9.21 11.44 1.22
CA VAL A 155 9.16 10.63 2.44
C VAL A 155 8.49 9.28 2.17
N VAL A 156 7.35 9.25 1.45
CA VAL A 156 6.69 8.00 1.09
C VAL A 156 7.63 7.07 0.31
N LEU A 157 8.33 7.60 -0.69
CA LEU A 157 9.28 6.82 -1.48
C LEU A 157 10.43 6.28 -0.63
N ASN A 158 10.97 7.10 0.26
CA ASN A 158 12.06 6.68 1.15
C ASN A 158 11.58 5.59 2.14
N GLU A 159 10.40 5.76 2.75
CA GLU A 159 9.84 4.74 3.67
C GLU A 159 9.60 3.39 2.96
N LEU A 160 9.09 3.41 1.72
CA LEU A 160 8.87 2.20 0.94
C LEU A 160 10.18 1.52 0.52
N LEU A 161 11.21 2.29 0.16
CA LEU A 161 12.53 1.75 -0.16
C LEU A 161 13.21 1.12 1.04
N CYS A 162 13.10 1.79 2.20
CA CYS A 162 13.74 1.36 3.44
C CYS A 162 12.99 0.24 4.18
N LEU A 163 11.91 -0.32 3.61
CA LEU A 163 11.19 -1.42 4.25
C LEU A 163 12.06 -2.64 4.56
N ARG A 164 13.07 -2.91 3.74
CA ARG A 164 13.96 -4.08 3.90
C ARG A 164 15.30 -3.77 4.57
N GLU A 165 15.58 -2.54 4.95
CA GLU A 165 16.85 -2.16 5.60
C GLU A 165 17.03 -2.78 6.99
N PHE A 166 15.95 -3.17 7.65
CA PHE A 166 15.99 -3.89 8.93
C PHE A 166 16.65 -5.28 8.84
N THR A 167 16.96 -5.75 7.65
CA THR A 167 17.62 -7.05 7.42
C THR A 167 19.11 -6.92 7.09
N GLY A 168 19.76 -5.76 7.37
CA GLY A 168 21.21 -5.59 7.29
C GLY A 168 21.76 -4.91 6.03
N GLY A 169 20.96 -4.20 5.29
CA GLY A 169 21.38 -3.41 4.12
C GLY A 169 21.46 -1.91 4.38
N GLY A 170 22.37 -1.21 3.72
CA GLY A 170 22.61 0.23 3.90
C GLY A 170 21.45 1.13 3.46
N ALA A 171 21.46 2.37 3.92
CA ALA A 171 20.38 3.34 3.72
C ALA A 171 20.11 3.64 2.24
N ALA A 172 18.87 3.43 1.82
CA ALA A 172 18.39 3.87 0.52
C ALA A 172 17.88 5.32 0.61
N LYS A 173 18.17 6.14 -0.38
CA LYS A 173 17.66 7.51 -0.44
C LYS A 173 17.10 7.81 -1.82
N PHE A 174 15.87 8.32 -1.85
CA PHE A 174 15.32 8.94 -3.03
C PHE A 174 15.75 10.40 -3.12
N ILE A 175 16.25 10.81 -4.25
CA ILE A 175 16.64 12.21 -4.49
C ILE A 175 15.87 12.72 -5.70
N ARG A 176 15.22 13.86 -5.53
CA ARG A 176 14.58 14.57 -6.62
C ARG A 176 15.65 15.34 -7.40
N GLN A 177 15.96 14.88 -8.62
CA GLN A 177 16.86 15.58 -9.53
C GLN A 177 16.10 16.03 -10.77
N HIS A 178 16.16 17.34 -11.10
CA HIS A 178 15.56 17.92 -12.32
C HIS A 178 14.08 17.57 -12.50
N GLY A 179 13.31 17.55 -11.41
CA GLY A 179 11.86 17.22 -11.44
C GLY A 179 11.53 15.75 -11.64
N LYS A 180 12.53 14.86 -11.69
CA LYS A 180 12.35 13.40 -11.78
C LYS A 180 12.91 12.71 -10.55
N TRP A 181 12.19 11.72 -10.05
CA TRP A 181 12.65 10.90 -8.94
C TRP A 181 13.60 9.81 -9.43
N ARG A 182 14.74 9.66 -8.78
CA ARG A 182 15.71 8.60 -9.05
C ARG A 182 15.92 7.74 -7.81
N ASN A 183 15.97 6.42 -8.02
CA ASN A 183 16.26 5.44 -6.98
C ASN A 183 17.77 5.17 -6.96
N PHE A 184 18.39 5.26 -5.79
CA PHE A 184 19.79 4.92 -5.53
C PHE A 184 19.95 3.72 -4.58
N ALA A 185 18.91 2.88 -4.43
CA ALA A 185 18.92 1.75 -3.52
C ALA A 185 19.37 0.45 -4.21
N ASN A 186 20.22 -0.30 -3.53
CA ASN A 186 20.66 -1.63 -3.98
C ASN A 186 19.75 -2.79 -3.50
N TYR A 187 18.71 -2.52 -2.71
CA TYR A 187 17.97 -3.55 -1.97
C TYR A 187 16.46 -3.58 -2.22
N GLY A 188 15.92 -2.65 -2.95
CA GLY A 188 14.51 -2.62 -3.33
C GLY A 188 14.30 -1.77 -4.57
N ALA A 189 13.24 -2.07 -5.32
CA ALA A 189 12.81 -1.25 -6.44
C ALA A 189 11.46 -0.62 -6.11
N VAL A 190 11.33 0.69 -6.26
CA VAL A 190 10.05 1.39 -6.24
C VAL A 190 9.77 1.92 -7.62
N ALA A 191 8.64 1.53 -8.18
CA ALA A 191 8.11 2.09 -9.43
C ALA A 191 6.81 2.82 -9.12
N TYR A 192 6.61 3.98 -9.72
CA TYR A 192 5.35 4.71 -9.59
C TYR A 192 4.88 5.26 -10.93
N ARG A 193 3.58 5.41 -11.08
CA ARG A 193 2.95 6.03 -12.26
C ARG A 193 1.60 6.63 -11.91
N ILE A 194 1.20 7.65 -12.67
CA ILE A 194 -0.18 8.14 -12.66
C ILE A 194 -0.99 7.26 -13.61
N VAL A 195 -2.12 6.76 -13.11
CA VAL A 195 -3.07 5.97 -13.90
C VAL A 195 -4.37 6.75 -14.01
N ASN A 196 -4.86 6.90 -15.23
CA ASN A 196 -6.13 7.57 -15.50
C ASN A 196 -7.20 6.52 -15.83
N ALA A 197 -8.24 6.43 -15.00
CA ALA A 197 -9.30 5.44 -15.13
C ALA A 197 -10.09 5.56 -16.45
N GLN A 198 -10.12 6.74 -17.09
CA GLN A 198 -10.78 6.93 -18.41
C GLN A 198 -10.25 5.97 -19.47
N PHE A 199 -8.95 5.69 -19.48
CA PHE A 199 -8.32 4.81 -20.46
C PHE A 199 -8.61 3.33 -20.21
N TRP A 200 -9.37 3.02 -19.14
CA TRP A 200 -9.71 1.67 -18.74
C TRP A 200 -11.22 1.42 -18.74
N GLY A 201 -11.96 2.22 -19.51
CA GLY A 201 -13.40 2.04 -19.67
C GLY A 201 -14.27 2.51 -18.50
N VAL A 202 -13.69 3.25 -17.56
CA VAL A 202 -14.44 3.84 -16.44
C VAL A 202 -14.71 5.31 -16.71
N PRO A 203 -15.98 5.76 -16.71
CA PRO A 203 -16.29 7.18 -16.83
C PRO A 203 -15.81 7.91 -15.57
N GLN A 204 -14.69 8.59 -15.69
CA GLN A 204 -14.15 9.43 -14.64
C GLN A 204 -14.04 10.86 -15.15
N ARG A 205 -14.77 11.77 -14.54
CA ARG A 205 -14.62 13.20 -14.82
C ARG A 205 -13.39 13.71 -14.09
N ARG A 206 -12.39 14.17 -14.86
CA ARG A 206 -11.29 14.92 -14.29
C ARG A 206 -11.84 16.23 -13.73
N ARG A 207 -11.72 16.44 -12.45
CA ARG A 207 -11.95 17.74 -11.81
C ARG A 207 -10.63 18.43 -11.57
#